data_4673e8ad467d7b32785c6784304615b9
#
_entry.id   4673e8ad467d7b32785c6784304615b9
#
_cell.length_a   1.000
_cell.length_b   1.000
_cell.length_c   1.000
_cell.angle_alpha   90.00
_cell.angle_beta   90.00
_cell.angle_gamma   90.00
#
_symmetry.space_group_name_H-M   'P 1'
#
loop_
_entity.id
_entity.type
_entity.pdbx_description
1 polymer ?
#
loop_
_entity_poly.entity_id
_entity_poly.type
_entity_poly.pdbx_seq_one_letter_code
_entity_poly.pdbx_strand_id
1 'polypeptide(L)'
;MSNTIVIFTLKTCGHCASLKEKLTELSIPYEELEINQNRPIWDQVVSQTGHNLLPTVFIKKENDDTGPIFIPGRDFQSRDEVIEIIKNYV
;
A
#
# COMPACT_ATOMS: atom_id res chain seq x y z
N MET A 1 6.75 18.34 -5.35
CA MET A 1 5.71 17.86 -4.43
C MET A 1 5.77 16.35 -4.39
N SER A 2 5.85 15.82 -3.21
CA SER A 2 6.07 14.38 -3.07
C SER A 2 4.92 13.72 -2.34
N ASN A 3 4.50 12.60 -2.88
CA ASN A 3 3.58 11.69 -2.22
C ASN A 3 4.41 10.57 -1.60
N THR A 4 3.95 10.04 -0.48
CA THR A 4 4.56 8.86 0.13
C THR A 4 3.72 7.65 -0.18
N ILE A 5 4.34 6.63 -0.74
CA ILE A 5 3.67 5.36 -1.01
C ILE A 5 3.78 4.54 0.28
N VAL A 6 2.63 4.24 0.89
CA VAL A 6 2.57 3.45 2.12
C VAL A 6 1.97 2.08 1.77
N ILE A 7 2.63 1.02 2.19
CA ILE A 7 2.19 -0.34 1.88
C ILE A 7 1.98 -1.10 3.19
N PHE A 8 0.76 -1.58 3.39
CA PHE A 8 0.44 -2.44 4.52
C PHE A 8 0.78 -3.87 4.15
N THR A 9 1.53 -4.55 5.00
CA THR A 9 2.07 -5.87 4.71
C THR A 9 1.92 -6.81 5.89
N LEU A 10 2.15 -8.10 5.62
CA LEU A 10 2.28 -9.13 6.64
C LEU A 10 3.50 -9.97 6.27
N LYS A 11 4.26 -10.41 7.27
CA LYS A 11 5.52 -11.15 7.04
C LYS A 11 5.33 -12.39 6.16
N THR A 12 4.18 -13.04 6.27
CA THR A 12 3.90 -14.26 5.52
C THR A 12 3.17 -14.01 4.20
N CYS A 13 2.99 -12.77 3.83
CA CYS A 13 2.26 -12.41 2.62
C CYS A 13 3.20 -12.42 1.41
N GLY A 14 3.05 -13.41 0.53
CA GLY A 14 3.87 -13.53 -0.68
C GLY A 14 3.61 -12.40 -1.66
N HIS A 15 2.37 -11.95 -1.78
CA HIS A 15 2.03 -10.83 -2.67
C HIS A 15 2.65 -9.52 -2.17
N CYS A 16 2.73 -9.33 -0.87
CA CYS A 16 3.37 -8.16 -0.28
C CYS A 16 4.87 -8.16 -0.60
N ALA A 17 5.52 -9.32 -0.45
CA ALA A 17 6.94 -9.46 -0.76
C ALA A 17 7.21 -9.18 -2.23
N SER A 18 6.38 -9.70 -3.13
CA SER A 18 6.52 -9.49 -4.56
C SER A 18 6.37 -8.02 -4.93
N LEU A 19 5.42 -7.31 -4.32
CA LEU A 19 5.23 -5.88 -4.57
C LEU A 19 6.43 -5.07 -4.10
N LYS A 20 6.92 -5.35 -2.90
CA LYS A 20 8.09 -4.64 -2.36
C LYS A 20 9.32 -4.83 -3.24
N GLU A 21 9.53 -6.06 -3.69
CA GLU A 21 10.64 -6.38 -4.58
C GLU A 21 10.56 -5.58 -5.88
N LYS A 22 9.37 -5.50 -6.47
CA LYS A 22 9.18 -4.75 -7.72
C LYS A 22 9.39 -3.25 -7.54
N LEU A 23 8.91 -2.70 -6.43
CA LEU A 23 9.12 -1.28 -6.14
C LEU A 23 10.60 -0.95 -5.97
N THR A 24 11.34 -1.83 -5.30
CA THR A 24 12.79 -1.68 -5.15
C THR A 24 13.49 -1.76 -6.49
N GLU A 25 13.09 -2.71 -7.33
CA GLU A 25 13.66 -2.87 -8.67
C GLU A 25 13.45 -1.62 -9.53
N LEU A 26 12.28 -0.97 -9.40
CA LEU A 26 11.95 0.25 -10.13
C LEU A 26 12.46 1.52 -9.47
N SER A 27 13.16 1.40 -8.35
CA SER A 27 13.66 2.54 -7.58
C SER A 27 12.55 3.47 -7.11
N ILE A 28 11.38 2.92 -6.80
CA ILE A 28 10.26 3.67 -6.24
C ILE A 28 10.32 3.59 -4.72
N PRO A 29 10.55 4.69 -4.01
CA PRO A 29 10.60 4.65 -2.55
C PRO A 29 9.19 4.40 -1.98
N TYR A 30 9.15 3.67 -0.88
CA TYR A 30 7.90 3.37 -0.19
C TYR A 30 8.16 3.21 1.31
N GLU A 31 7.09 3.36 2.09
CA GLU A 31 7.09 3.10 3.51
C GLU A 31 6.29 1.83 3.75
N GLU A 32 6.86 0.89 4.49
CA GLU A 32 6.19 -0.36 4.82
C GLU A 32 5.65 -0.31 6.25
N LEU A 33 4.36 -0.65 6.39
CA LEU A 33 3.72 -0.81 7.69
C LEU A 33 3.25 -2.25 7.83
N GLU A 34 4.00 -3.05 8.58
CA GLU A 34 3.63 -4.42 8.89
C GLU A 34 2.45 -4.38 9.87
N ILE A 35 1.36 -5.07 9.54
CA ILE A 35 0.08 -4.86 10.23
C ILE A 35 0.10 -5.27 11.71
N ASN A 36 0.89 -6.28 12.08
CA ASN A 36 0.99 -6.70 13.48
C ASN A 36 1.75 -5.72 14.34
N GLN A 37 2.61 -4.90 13.74
CA GLN A 37 3.35 -3.85 14.43
C GLN A 37 2.65 -2.49 14.35
N ASN A 38 1.57 -2.41 13.59
CA ASN A 38 0.86 -1.15 13.36
C ASN A 38 -0.65 -1.36 13.48
N ARG A 39 -1.08 -2.15 14.48
CA ARG A 39 -2.48 -2.53 14.66
C ARG A 39 -3.45 -1.34 14.73
N PRO A 40 -3.17 -0.29 15.50
CA PRO A 40 -4.15 0.82 15.56
C PRO A 40 -4.41 1.45 14.20
N ILE A 41 -3.37 1.62 13.39
CA ILE A 41 -3.51 2.20 12.05
C ILE A 41 -4.24 1.22 11.14
N TRP A 42 -3.85 -0.05 11.17
CA TRP A 42 -4.46 -1.07 10.33
C TRP A 42 -5.93 -1.28 10.66
N ASP A 43 -6.27 -1.33 11.94
CA ASP A 43 -7.66 -1.49 12.36
C ASP A 43 -8.53 -0.33 11.87
N GLN A 44 -7.98 0.88 11.86
CA GLN A 44 -8.68 2.03 11.32
C GLN A 44 -8.93 1.90 9.82
N VAL A 45 -7.93 1.43 9.07
CA VAL A 45 -8.07 1.19 7.62
C VAL A 45 -9.17 0.15 7.36
N VAL A 46 -9.15 -0.96 8.08
CA VAL A 46 -10.16 -2.01 7.94
C VAL A 46 -11.54 -1.47 8.27
N SER A 47 -11.66 -0.69 9.35
CA SER A 47 -12.92 -0.09 9.76
C SER A 47 -13.49 0.84 8.70
N GLN A 48 -12.63 1.64 8.08
CA GLN A 48 -13.05 2.63 7.08
C GLN A 48 -13.37 2.00 5.73
N THR A 49 -12.63 0.97 5.33
CA THR A 49 -12.76 0.38 4.00
C THR A 49 -13.64 -0.85 3.97
N GLY A 50 -13.80 -1.54 5.09
CA GLY A 50 -14.48 -2.83 5.15
C GLY A 50 -13.68 -3.98 4.56
N HIS A 51 -12.38 -3.78 4.29
CA HIS A 51 -11.52 -4.79 3.70
C HIS A 51 -10.26 -5.00 4.53
N ASN A 52 -9.79 -6.23 4.57
CA ASN A 52 -8.57 -6.60 5.30
C ASN A 52 -7.57 -7.35 4.41
N LEU A 53 -7.60 -7.10 3.12
CA LEU A 53 -6.75 -7.79 2.16
C LEU A 53 -5.39 -7.08 2.03
N LEU A 54 -4.35 -7.85 1.71
CA LEU A 54 -2.99 -7.34 1.58
C LEU A 54 -2.40 -7.73 0.22
N PRO A 55 -1.53 -6.91 -0.35
CA PRO A 55 -1.06 -5.61 0.16
C PRO A 55 -2.09 -4.51 -0.11
N THR A 56 -2.36 -3.70 0.90
CA THR A 56 -3.15 -2.49 0.74
C THR A 56 -2.20 -1.32 0.57
N VAL A 57 -2.46 -0.48 -0.42
CA VAL A 57 -1.59 0.66 -0.76
C VAL A 57 -2.31 1.96 -0.43
N PHE A 58 -1.65 2.82 0.32
CA PHE A 58 -2.15 4.12 0.69
C PHE A 58 -1.20 5.18 0.13
N ILE A 59 -1.74 6.18 -0.53
CA ILE A 59 -0.94 7.30 -1.05
C ILE A 59 -1.11 8.47 -0.08
N LYS A 60 -0.08 8.70 0.73
CA LYS A 60 -0.08 9.81 1.67
C LYS A 60 0.45 11.05 0.96
N LYS A 61 -0.37 12.08 0.90
CA LYS A 61 0.02 13.33 0.27
C LYS A 61 0.84 14.18 1.23
N GLU A 62 1.74 14.99 0.66
CA GLU A 62 2.51 15.95 1.44
C GLU A 62 1.57 16.90 2.17
N ASN A 63 1.80 17.11 3.45
CA ASN A 63 0.99 17.99 4.32
C ASN A 63 -0.45 17.52 4.54
N ASP A 64 -0.77 16.26 4.21
CA ASP A 64 -2.12 15.74 4.37
C ASP A 64 -2.03 14.27 4.73
N ASP A 65 -2.68 13.90 5.84
CA ASP A 65 -2.73 12.51 6.29
C ASP A 65 -3.80 11.70 5.56
N THR A 66 -4.54 12.32 4.66
CA THR A 66 -5.55 11.64 3.85
C THR A 66 -5.05 11.46 2.43
N GLY A 67 -5.61 10.47 1.75
CA GLY A 67 -5.27 10.18 0.37
C GLY A 67 -5.97 8.92 -0.10
N PRO A 68 -5.80 8.56 -1.37
CA PRO A 68 -6.46 7.37 -1.90
C PRO A 68 -5.89 6.09 -1.31
N ILE A 69 -6.76 5.11 -1.13
CA ILE A 69 -6.42 3.77 -0.66
C ILE A 69 -6.79 2.80 -1.77
N PHE A 70 -5.85 1.93 -2.13
CA PHE A 70 -6.06 0.93 -3.17
C PHE A 70 -6.00 -0.46 -2.56
N ILE A 71 -7.05 -1.24 -2.78
CA ILE A 71 -7.28 -2.52 -2.11
C ILE A 71 -7.27 -3.65 -3.13
N PRO A 72 -6.54 -4.74 -2.87
CA PRO A 72 -6.53 -5.90 -3.77
C PRO A 72 -7.94 -6.45 -3.96
N GLY A 73 -8.27 -6.81 -5.19
CA GLY A 73 -9.59 -7.35 -5.51
C GLY A 73 -10.64 -6.29 -5.78
N ARG A 74 -10.51 -5.10 -5.17
CA ARG A 74 -11.41 -3.98 -5.43
C ARG A 74 -10.85 -3.04 -6.49
N ASP A 75 -9.57 -2.64 -6.31
CA ASP A 75 -8.95 -1.60 -7.12
C ASP A 75 -7.92 -2.13 -8.10
N PHE A 76 -7.36 -3.30 -7.83
CA PHE A 76 -6.39 -3.95 -8.71
C PHE A 76 -6.45 -5.46 -8.51
N GLN A 77 -6.05 -6.20 -9.54
CA GLN A 77 -6.09 -7.66 -9.52
C GLN A 77 -4.70 -8.29 -9.52
N SER A 78 -3.66 -7.51 -9.86
CA SER A 78 -2.32 -8.02 -9.98
C SER A 78 -1.30 -6.99 -9.52
N ARG A 79 -0.07 -7.50 -9.28
CA ARG A 79 1.05 -6.63 -8.95
C ARG A 79 1.27 -5.57 -10.03
N ASP A 80 1.20 -5.96 -11.29
CA ASP A 80 1.46 -5.03 -12.39
C ASP A 80 0.43 -3.92 -12.43
N GLU A 81 -0.83 -4.23 -12.13
CA GLU A 81 -1.88 -3.22 -12.07
C GLU A 81 -1.64 -2.20 -10.97
N VAL A 82 -1.27 -2.65 -9.77
CA VAL A 82 -1.03 -1.72 -8.68
C VAL A 82 0.23 -0.90 -8.92
N ILE A 83 1.23 -1.45 -9.57
CA ILE A 83 2.42 -0.70 -9.95
C ILE A 83 2.06 0.46 -10.89
N GLU A 84 1.19 0.21 -11.87
CA GLU A 84 0.73 1.27 -12.78
C GLU A 84 -0.03 2.36 -12.03
N ILE A 85 -0.83 2.00 -11.04
CA ILE A 85 -1.51 2.97 -10.18
C ILE A 85 -0.47 3.81 -9.42
N ILE A 86 0.51 3.14 -8.80
CA ILE A 86 1.54 3.82 -8.00
C ILE A 86 2.34 4.80 -8.85
N LYS A 87 2.64 4.45 -10.10
CA LYS A 87 3.40 5.32 -10.99
C LYS A 87 2.73 6.67 -11.24
N ASN A 88 1.43 6.76 -11.07
CA ASN A 88 0.71 8.02 -11.22
C ASN A 88 0.96 9.00 -10.07
N TYR A 89 1.58 8.52 -8.99
CA TYR A 89 1.78 9.32 -7.78
C TYR A 89 3.26 9.55 -7.43
N VAL A 90 4.15 9.09 -8.27
CA VAL A 90 5.58 9.28 -8.05
C VAL A 90 6.24 10.10 -9.16
#